data_5650d24ee78b73ecde1cab3c1d7760c7
#
_entry.id   5650d24ee78b73ecde1cab3c1d7760c7
#
_cell.length_a   1.000
_cell.length_b   1.000
_cell.length_c   1.000
_cell.angle_alpha   90.00
_cell.angle_beta   90.00
_cell.angle_gamma   90.00
#
_symmetry.space_group_name_H-M   'P 1'
#
loop_
_entity.id
_entity.type
_entity.pdbx_description
1 polymer ?
#
loop_
_entity_poly.entity_id
_entity_poly.type
_entity_poly.pdbx_seq_one_letter_code
_entity_poly.pdbx_strand_id
1 'polypeptide(L)'
;MPIFYEGLLYEQTARGCSFDFNAKIVYQVAVNTYRKAYNLDQSLSQARDRIGELSSTVPTQEDYFFHKYKSGDVIPVTSECGGWIGKSITVP
;
A
#
# COMPACT_ATOMS: atom_id res chain seq x y z
N MET A 1 8.08 8.87 14.09
CA MET A 1 8.31 9.10 12.65
C MET A 1 7.06 9.69 12.04
N PRO A 2 7.16 10.76 11.27
CA PRO A 2 5.99 11.30 10.57
C PRO A 2 5.36 10.26 9.63
N ILE A 3 4.05 10.25 9.56
CA ILE A 3 3.29 9.23 8.79
C ILE A 3 3.69 9.25 7.30
N PHE A 4 3.98 10.43 6.76
CA PHE A 4 4.43 10.54 5.37
C PHE A 4 5.70 9.73 5.12
N TYR A 5 6.66 9.78 6.02
CA TYR A 5 7.91 9.02 5.89
C TYR A 5 7.70 7.53 6.05
N GLU A 6 6.72 7.11 6.86
CA GLU A 6 6.34 5.70 6.89
C GLU A 6 5.86 5.23 5.51
N GLY A 7 5.04 6.04 4.84
CA GLY A 7 4.60 5.74 3.49
C GLY A 7 5.75 5.59 2.52
N LEU A 8 6.75 6.48 2.61
CA LEU A 8 7.96 6.39 1.77
C LEU A 8 8.72 5.09 2.01
N LEU A 9 8.88 4.68 3.27
CA LEU A 9 9.56 3.42 3.59
C LEU A 9 8.83 2.22 3.00
N TYR A 10 7.51 2.19 3.10
CA TYR A 10 6.71 1.09 2.55
C TYR A 10 6.79 1.07 1.03
N GLU A 11 6.74 2.24 0.40
CA GLU A 11 6.88 2.35 -1.06
C GLU A 11 8.24 1.85 -1.51
N GLN A 12 9.33 2.24 -0.84
CA GLN A 12 10.67 1.80 -1.18
C GLN A 12 10.83 0.29 -0.98
N THR A 13 10.22 -0.25 0.06
CA THR A 13 10.22 -1.69 0.29
C THR A 13 9.56 -2.42 -0.88
N ALA A 14 8.41 -1.94 -1.33
CA ALA A 14 7.72 -2.55 -2.47
C ALA A 14 8.54 -2.47 -3.75
N ARG A 15 9.25 -1.37 -3.97
CA ARG A 15 10.11 -1.20 -5.15
C ARG A 15 11.28 -2.17 -5.18
N GLY A 16 11.75 -2.58 -4.01
CA GLY A 16 12.84 -3.53 -3.90
C GLY A 16 12.43 -4.97 -4.15
N CYS A 17 11.14 -5.23 -4.31
CA CYS A 17 10.60 -6.57 -4.55
C CYS A 17 10.32 -6.79 -6.03
N SER A 18 10.20 -8.07 -6.44
CA SER A 18 9.65 -8.38 -7.75
C SER A 18 8.21 -7.85 -7.82
N PHE A 19 7.81 -7.29 -8.96
CA PHE A 19 6.48 -6.72 -9.09
C PHE A 19 5.45 -7.83 -9.31
N ASP A 20 4.94 -8.36 -8.20
CA ASP A 20 3.90 -9.39 -8.17
C ASP A 20 2.76 -8.93 -7.26
N PHE A 21 1.83 -9.83 -6.96
CA PHE A 21 0.69 -9.50 -6.10
C PHE A 21 1.13 -9.06 -4.69
N ASN A 22 2.18 -9.69 -4.15
CA ASN A 22 2.69 -9.32 -2.82
C ASN A 22 3.25 -7.90 -2.81
N ALA A 23 3.98 -7.52 -3.86
CA ALA A 23 4.46 -6.14 -3.99
C ALA A 23 3.30 -5.16 -4.10
N LYS A 24 2.25 -5.50 -4.85
CA LYS A 24 1.06 -4.67 -4.96
C LYS A 24 0.38 -4.45 -3.61
N ILE A 25 0.35 -5.48 -2.74
CA ILE A 25 -0.20 -5.35 -1.40
C ILE A 25 0.63 -4.35 -0.58
N VAL A 26 1.97 -4.41 -0.66
CA VAL A 26 2.83 -3.46 0.04
C VAL A 26 2.61 -2.03 -0.50
N TYR A 27 2.45 -1.86 -1.79
CA TYR A 27 2.10 -0.57 -2.37
C TYR A 27 0.76 -0.06 -1.82
N GLN A 28 -0.22 -0.95 -1.63
CA GLN A 28 -1.51 -0.55 -1.05
C GLN A 28 -1.34 -0.07 0.39
N VAL A 29 -0.47 -0.71 1.18
CA VAL A 29 -0.14 -0.25 2.53
C VAL A 29 0.45 1.16 2.46
N ALA A 30 1.37 1.40 1.53
CA ALA A 30 1.97 2.73 1.34
C ALA A 30 0.90 3.77 1.00
N VAL A 31 0.00 3.47 0.07
CA VAL A 31 -1.09 4.37 -0.31
C VAL A 31 -1.99 4.67 0.88
N ASN A 32 -2.36 3.65 1.65
CA ASN A 32 -3.20 3.84 2.84
C ASN A 32 -2.52 4.75 3.85
N THR A 33 -1.20 4.60 4.01
CA THR A 33 -0.41 5.44 4.91
C THR A 33 -0.34 6.88 4.43
N TYR A 34 -0.14 7.10 3.12
CA TYR A 34 -0.17 8.44 2.54
C TYR A 34 -1.54 9.10 2.69
N ARG A 35 -2.62 8.34 2.50
CA ARG A 35 -3.97 8.86 2.71
C ARG A 35 -4.18 9.32 4.15
N LYS A 36 -3.68 8.56 5.10
CA LYS A 36 -3.75 8.93 6.52
C LYS A 36 -2.98 10.23 6.78
N ALA A 37 -1.77 10.36 6.21
CA ALA A 37 -0.98 11.58 6.35
C ALA A 37 -1.71 12.78 5.75
N TYR A 38 -2.28 12.63 4.55
CA TYR A 38 -3.02 13.68 3.89
C TYR A 38 -4.28 14.07 4.66
N ASN A 39 -4.99 13.11 5.24
CA ASN A 39 -6.19 13.40 6.04
C ASN A 39 -5.85 14.16 7.32
N LEU A 40 -4.67 13.94 7.89
CA LEU A 40 -4.22 14.68 9.07
C LEU A 40 -3.71 16.08 8.72
N ASP A 41 -3.16 16.25 7.51
CA ASP A 41 -2.63 17.54 7.06
C ASP A 41 -2.83 17.64 5.53
N GLN A 42 -3.90 18.29 5.12
CA GLN A 42 -4.26 18.43 3.71
C GLN A 42 -3.33 19.39 2.96
N SER A 43 -2.43 20.07 3.65
CA SER A 43 -1.39 20.87 3.00
C SER A 43 -0.26 20.01 2.43
N LEU A 44 -0.22 18.71 2.76
CA LEU A 44 0.78 17.79 2.25
C LEU A 44 0.48 17.38 0.80
N SER A 45 0.74 18.28 -0.15
CA SER A 45 0.53 17.98 -1.56
C SER A 45 1.37 16.79 -2.04
N GLN A 46 2.54 16.58 -1.42
CA GLN A 46 3.41 15.44 -1.74
C GLN A 46 2.72 14.11 -1.48
N ALA A 47 1.97 13.99 -0.38
CA ALA A 47 1.23 12.77 -0.09
C ALA A 47 0.17 12.51 -1.15
N ARG A 48 -0.57 13.54 -1.55
CA ARG A 48 -1.58 13.44 -2.61
C ARG A 48 -0.94 13.02 -3.94
N ASP A 49 0.21 13.60 -4.28
CA ASP A 49 0.90 13.30 -5.53
C ASP A 49 1.39 11.85 -5.54
N ARG A 50 1.91 11.37 -4.42
CA ARG A 50 2.34 9.96 -4.32
C ARG A 50 1.16 9.00 -4.45
N ILE A 51 0.02 9.32 -3.84
CA ILE A 51 -1.19 8.50 -3.99
C ILE A 51 -1.56 8.36 -5.47
N GLY A 52 -1.56 9.48 -6.20
CA GLY A 52 -1.88 9.47 -7.63
C GLY A 52 -0.90 8.65 -8.45
N GLU A 53 0.40 8.79 -8.19
CA GLU A 53 1.43 8.05 -8.93
C GLU A 53 1.38 6.55 -8.64
N LEU A 54 1.01 6.15 -7.44
CA LEU A 54 0.94 4.74 -7.07
C LEU A 54 -0.38 4.06 -7.43
N SER A 55 -1.34 4.80 -7.98
CA SER A 55 -2.66 4.26 -8.28
C SER A 55 -2.63 3.07 -9.24
N SER A 56 -1.61 2.99 -10.11
CA SER A 56 -1.45 1.87 -11.05
C SER A 56 -0.66 0.69 -10.47
N THR A 57 -0.07 0.86 -9.28
CA THR A 57 0.75 -0.19 -8.66
C THR A 57 0.01 -0.97 -7.59
N VAL A 58 -1.17 -0.50 -7.17
CA VAL A 58 -1.97 -1.18 -6.14
C VAL A 58 -2.80 -2.29 -6.76
N PRO A 59 -3.25 -3.30 -5.95
CA PRO A 59 -4.08 -4.37 -6.48
C PRO A 59 -5.40 -3.84 -7.06
N THR A 60 -5.83 -4.42 -8.16
CA THR A 60 -7.13 -4.15 -8.76
C THR A 60 -8.16 -5.17 -8.28
N GLN A 61 -9.43 -4.95 -8.59
CA GLN A 61 -10.47 -5.93 -8.28
C GLN A 61 -10.17 -7.27 -8.95
N GLU A 62 -9.63 -7.24 -10.17
CA GLU A 62 -9.23 -8.47 -10.87
C GLU A 62 -8.13 -9.20 -10.13
N ASP A 63 -7.14 -8.48 -9.60
CA ASP A 63 -6.06 -9.08 -8.82
C ASP A 63 -6.62 -9.81 -7.61
N TYR A 64 -7.53 -9.19 -6.87
CA TYR A 64 -8.16 -9.82 -5.72
C TYR A 64 -8.97 -11.04 -6.12
N PHE A 65 -9.72 -10.94 -7.20
CA PHE A 65 -10.53 -12.05 -7.71
C PHE A 65 -9.67 -13.25 -8.07
N PHE A 66 -8.55 -13.03 -8.78
CA PHE A 66 -7.62 -14.10 -9.14
C PHE A 66 -7.07 -14.81 -7.93
N HIS A 67 -6.86 -14.11 -6.84
CA HIS A 67 -6.34 -14.68 -5.59
C HIS A 67 -7.45 -15.10 -4.64
N LYS A 68 -8.71 -15.12 -5.11
CA LYS A 68 -9.89 -15.62 -4.39
C LYS A 68 -10.21 -14.80 -3.12
N TYR A 69 -9.88 -13.53 -3.12
CA TYR A 69 -10.27 -12.63 -2.04
C TYR A 69 -11.61 -11.99 -2.34
N LYS A 70 -12.34 -11.65 -1.27
CA LYS A 70 -13.65 -11.00 -1.35
C LYS A 70 -13.58 -9.62 -0.70
N SER A 71 -14.53 -8.75 -1.05
CA SER A 71 -14.70 -7.48 -0.37
C SER A 71 -14.80 -7.68 1.15
N GLY A 72 -14.01 -6.93 1.90
CA GLY A 72 -13.96 -7.05 3.35
C GLY A 72 -12.90 -7.99 3.90
N ASP A 73 -12.29 -8.84 3.05
CA ASP A 73 -11.20 -9.71 3.51
C ASP A 73 -9.99 -8.88 3.94
N VAL A 74 -9.29 -9.34 4.96
CA VAL A 74 -8.08 -8.71 5.46
C VAL A 74 -6.87 -9.52 4.98
N ILE A 75 -5.93 -8.85 4.33
CA ILE A 75 -4.72 -9.49 3.81
C ILE A 75 -3.52 -8.95 4.57
N PRO A 76 -2.86 -9.75 5.43
CA PRO A 76 -1.66 -9.30 6.12
C PRO A 76 -0.45 -9.33 5.18
N VAL A 77 0.50 -8.43 5.42
CA VAL A 77 1.78 -8.45 4.71
C VAL A 77 2.67 -9.46 5.42
N THR A 78 2.76 -10.66 4.87
CA THR A 78 3.50 -11.77 5.49
C THR A 78 4.62 -12.32 4.61
N SER A 79 4.75 -11.83 3.37
CA SER A 79 5.77 -12.30 2.45
C SER A 79 7.14 -11.70 2.81
N GLU A 80 8.21 -12.25 2.21
CA GLU A 80 9.55 -11.67 2.34
C GLU A 80 9.57 -10.20 1.91
N CYS A 81 8.72 -9.86 0.94
CA CYS A 81 8.52 -8.48 0.53
C CYS A 81 7.69 -7.75 1.58
N GLY A 82 8.35 -7.10 2.51
CA GLY A 82 7.69 -6.25 3.49
C GLY A 82 7.12 -6.95 4.71
N GLY A 83 7.48 -8.19 4.97
CA GLY A 83 6.97 -8.92 6.13
C GLY A 83 7.28 -8.25 7.46
N TRP A 84 8.31 -7.39 7.52
CA TRP A 84 8.67 -6.64 8.72
C TRP A 84 7.69 -5.51 9.04
N ILE A 85 6.84 -5.13 8.09
CA ILE A 85 5.94 -3.96 8.23
C ILE A 85 4.88 -4.20 9.29
N GLY A 86 4.38 -5.44 9.43
CA GLY A 86 3.36 -5.77 10.43
C GLY A 86 2.01 -5.12 10.16
N LYS A 87 1.71 -4.79 8.92
CA LYS A 87 0.46 -4.17 8.52
C LYS A 87 -0.38 -5.12 7.67
N SER A 88 -1.63 -4.78 7.49
CA SER A 88 -2.55 -5.51 6.61
C SER A 88 -3.39 -4.52 5.82
N ILE A 89 -4.03 -5.02 4.76
CA ILE A 89 -4.97 -4.24 3.97
C ILE A 89 -6.34 -4.92 4.01
N THR A 90 -7.39 -4.14 3.77
CA THR A 90 -8.74 -4.66 3.64
C THR A 90 -9.15 -4.54 2.18
N VAL A 91 -9.67 -5.63 1.62
CA VAL A 91 -10.15 -5.65 0.22
C VAL A 91 -11.37 -4.74 0.11
N PRO A 92 -11.35 -3.74 -0.80
CA PRO A 92 -12.47 -2.82 -0.97
C PRO A 92 -13.74 -3.47 -1.50
#